data_a8414b935e374de81bff3f0eb6badbab
#
_entry.id   a8414b935e374de81bff3f0eb6badbab
#
_cell.length_a   1.000
_cell.length_b   1.000
_cell.length_c   1.000
_cell.angle_alpha   90.00
_cell.angle_beta   90.00
_cell.angle_gamma   90.00
#
_symmetry.space_group_name_H-M   'P 1'
#
loop_
_entity.id
_entity.type
_entity.pdbx_description
1 polymer ?
#
loop_
_entity_poly.entity_id
_entity_poly.type
_entity_poly.pdbx_seq_one_letter_code
_entity_poly.pdbx_strand_id
1 'polypeptide(L)'
;MRPLTEKEFKAEAEPVLRQVFTIDNPFAPHPFAKTIPQRRVVFGLEYDLKYTVRPPLIDALVVAASSVGDTGCYFTMLWRMNEEAKGQFNHWYIPFSEISAYKRHDYKMFGSAFNAENVLYSPSGKWGIMTSHEYHGLLGGTQEFMDEVRRRIPNLDEQVYSFLELWQQHKAHNIGAETDWIPGLLTQIYDEETASEMLRKADLP
;
A
#
# COMPACT_ATOMS: atom_id res chain seq x y z
N MET A 1 1.91 20.88 1.01
CA MET A 1 1.77 19.82 0.00
C MET A 1 2.11 20.37 -1.38
N ARG A 2 2.85 19.59 -2.20
CA ARG A 2 3.35 20.02 -3.51
C ARG A 2 3.04 18.93 -4.54
N PRO A 3 2.27 19.23 -5.61
CA PRO A 3 2.19 18.34 -6.75
C PRO A 3 3.55 18.27 -7.46
N LEU A 4 3.84 17.13 -8.07
CA LEU A 4 5.07 16.90 -8.84
C LEU A 4 4.72 16.77 -10.32
N THR A 5 5.48 17.45 -11.15
CA THR A 5 5.48 17.17 -12.59
C THR A 5 6.12 15.80 -12.86
N GLU A 6 5.86 15.21 -14.02
CA GLU A 6 6.51 13.96 -14.44
C GLU A 6 8.05 14.04 -14.39
N LYS A 7 8.61 15.20 -14.69
CA LYS A 7 10.05 15.43 -14.64
C LYS A 7 10.57 15.39 -13.21
N GLU A 8 9.86 16.05 -12.27
CA GLU A 8 10.21 16.06 -10.85
C GLU A 8 10.01 14.67 -10.24
N PHE A 9 8.91 13.98 -10.57
CA PHE A 9 8.67 12.60 -10.14
C PHE A 9 9.85 11.70 -10.53
N LYS A 10 10.24 11.68 -11.81
CA LYS A 10 11.36 10.86 -12.29
C LYS A 10 12.69 11.20 -11.65
N ALA A 11 12.90 12.47 -11.30
CA ALA A 11 14.16 12.92 -10.70
C ALA A 11 14.23 12.70 -9.19
N GLU A 12 13.12 12.88 -8.46
CA GLU A 12 13.11 12.95 -7.00
C GLU A 12 12.42 11.72 -6.36
N ALA A 13 11.27 11.31 -6.87
CA ALA A 13 10.37 10.39 -6.19
C ALA A 13 10.44 8.94 -6.74
N GLU A 14 10.53 8.76 -8.05
CA GLU A 14 10.59 7.43 -8.66
C GLU A 14 11.83 6.61 -8.21
N PRO A 15 13.05 7.18 -8.12
CA PRO A 15 14.21 6.43 -7.63
C PRO A 15 14.00 5.89 -6.21
N VAL A 16 13.29 6.64 -5.36
CA VAL A 16 13.00 6.23 -4.00
C VAL A 16 11.84 5.22 -3.96
N LEU A 17 10.83 5.38 -4.81
CA LEU A 17 9.78 4.39 -4.99
C LEU A 17 10.36 3.02 -5.32
N ARG A 18 11.37 2.97 -6.21
CA ARG A 18 12.04 1.71 -6.61
C ARG A 18 12.92 1.09 -5.53
N GLN A 19 13.25 1.84 -4.47
CA GLN A 19 13.90 1.27 -3.28
C GLN A 19 12.90 0.50 -2.39
N VAL A 20 11.60 0.79 -2.52
CA VAL A 20 10.54 0.14 -1.75
C VAL A 20 9.80 -0.91 -2.59
N PHE A 21 9.37 -0.53 -3.80
CA PHE A 21 8.60 -1.39 -4.70
C PHE A 21 9.29 -1.54 -6.06
N THR A 22 9.37 -2.79 -6.52
CA THR A 22 9.98 -3.10 -7.83
C THR A 22 9.01 -2.91 -8.99
N ILE A 23 7.71 -2.94 -8.72
CA ILE A 23 6.62 -2.90 -9.70
C ILE A 23 5.43 -2.10 -9.17
N ASP A 24 4.66 -1.52 -10.07
CA ASP A 24 3.48 -0.69 -9.78
C ASP A 24 2.18 -1.52 -9.89
N ASN A 25 2.19 -2.72 -9.32
CA ASN A 25 1.05 -3.63 -9.36
C ASN A 25 0.89 -4.35 -8.01
N PRO A 26 -0.21 -4.09 -7.26
CA PRO A 26 -0.46 -4.72 -5.97
C PRO A 26 -0.78 -6.22 -6.04
N PHE A 27 -0.98 -6.78 -7.23
CA PHE A 27 -1.21 -8.21 -7.47
C PHE A 27 0.04 -8.94 -7.94
N ALA A 28 1.15 -8.23 -8.12
CA ALA A 28 2.39 -8.84 -8.58
C ALA A 28 2.94 -9.84 -7.55
N PRO A 29 3.52 -10.96 -7.98
CA PRO A 29 4.09 -11.95 -7.07
C PRO A 29 5.27 -11.40 -6.26
N HIS A 30 5.99 -10.39 -6.75
CA HIS A 30 7.18 -9.85 -6.08
C HIS A 30 7.17 -8.31 -6.06
N PRO A 31 6.22 -7.69 -5.31
CA PRO A 31 6.05 -6.24 -5.36
C PRO A 31 7.16 -5.46 -4.64
N PHE A 32 7.75 -6.02 -3.60
CA PHE A 32 8.74 -5.32 -2.78
C PHE A 32 10.18 -5.49 -3.26
N ALA A 33 10.95 -4.43 -3.13
CA ALA A 33 12.40 -4.48 -3.28
C ALA A 33 13.04 -5.37 -2.19
N LYS A 34 14.19 -5.99 -2.51
CA LYS A 34 14.92 -6.86 -1.56
C LYS A 34 15.41 -6.10 -0.31
N THR A 35 15.55 -4.80 -0.42
CA THR A 35 15.94 -3.89 0.66
C THR A 35 14.87 -3.70 1.74
N ILE A 36 13.63 -4.09 1.48
CA ILE A 36 12.52 -4.01 2.44
C ILE A 36 12.41 -5.33 3.21
N PRO A 37 12.89 -5.38 4.46
CA PRO A 37 13.00 -6.64 5.21
C PRO A 37 11.69 -7.09 5.85
N GLN A 38 10.81 -6.15 6.18
CA GLN A 38 9.52 -6.42 6.83
C GLN A 38 8.38 -6.09 5.88
N ARG A 39 7.44 -7.02 5.72
CA ARG A 39 6.34 -6.91 4.75
C ARG A 39 5.08 -7.49 5.34
N ARG A 40 3.90 -6.89 5.04
CA ARG A 40 2.58 -7.38 5.49
C ARG A 40 1.52 -7.10 4.44
N VAL A 41 0.56 -8.00 4.36
CA VAL A 41 -0.75 -7.71 3.79
C VAL A 41 -1.56 -7.01 4.88
N VAL A 42 -2.06 -5.82 4.59
CA VAL A 42 -3.02 -5.11 5.43
C VAL A 42 -4.38 -5.15 4.74
N PHE A 43 -5.45 -5.30 5.53
CA PHE A 43 -6.78 -5.50 5.02
C PHE A 43 -7.74 -4.45 5.58
N GLY A 44 -8.65 -3.96 4.75
CA GLY A 44 -9.37 -2.76 5.10
C GLY A 44 -10.84 -2.71 4.75
N LEU A 45 -11.62 -3.83 4.84
CA LEU A 45 -13.07 -3.75 4.70
C LEU A 45 -13.70 -2.82 5.75
N GLU A 46 -13.23 -2.90 6.98
CA GLU A 46 -13.73 -2.05 8.07
C GLU A 46 -13.20 -0.62 7.98
N TYR A 47 -12.09 -0.41 7.27
CA TYR A 47 -11.36 0.86 7.21
C TYR A 47 -11.42 1.52 5.83
N ASP A 48 -12.27 0.99 4.92
CA ASP A 48 -12.44 1.52 3.56
C ASP A 48 -11.10 1.74 2.85
N LEU A 49 -10.26 0.69 2.87
CA LEU A 49 -8.92 0.71 2.27
C LEU A 49 -8.93 0.68 0.75
N LYS A 50 -10.13 0.66 0.14
CA LYS A 50 -10.27 0.75 -1.30
C LYS A 50 -9.67 2.07 -1.78
N TYR A 51 -8.49 2.02 -2.38
CA TYR A 51 -7.73 3.15 -2.91
C TYR A 51 -7.13 4.13 -1.89
N THR A 52 -7.46 4.09 -0.59
CA THR A 52 -6.90 5.05 0.37
C THR A 52 -6.61 4.42 1.71
N VAL A 53 -5.55 4.89 2.36
CA VAL A 53 -5.21 4.49 3.73
C VAL A 53 -5.93 5.42 4.69
N ARG A 54 -6.85 4.88 5.50
CA ARG A 54 -7.64 5.64 6.46
C ARG A 54 -7.15 5.48 7.90
N PRO A 55 -7.60 6.36 8.83
CA PRO A 55 -7.40 6.12 10.25
C PRO A 55 -8.04 4.79 10.69
N PRO A 56 -7.42 4.06 11.63
CA PRO A 56 -6.23 4.45 12.38
C PRO A 56 -4.89 4.20 11.67
N LEU A 57 -4.88 3.47 10.53
CA LEU A 57 -3.65 3.04 9.88
C LEU A 57 -2.80 4.23 9.40
N ILE A 58 -3.39 5.23 8.71
CA ILE A 58 -2.61 6.39 8.27
C ILE A 58 -1.98 7.15 9.44
N ASP A 59 -2.64 7.20 10.59
CA ASP A 59 -2.10 7.84 11.80
C ASP A 59 -0.89 7.08 12.34
N ALA A 60 -0.98 5.74 12.34
CA ALA A 60 0.13 4.87 12.73
C ALA A 60 1.32 5.02 11.78
N LEU A 61 1.07 5.07 10.46
CA LEU A 61 2.12 5.25 9.45
C LEU A 61 2.85 6.58 9.62
N VAL A 62 2.13 7.68 9.84
CA VAL A 62 2.72 9.02 10.04
C VAL A 62 3.63 9.04 11.26
N VAL A 63 3.22 8.43 12.37
CA VAL A 63 4.04 8.38 13.58
C VAL A 63 5.26 7.48 13.38
N ALA A 64 5.08 6.30 12.77
CA ALA A 64 6.18 5.40 12.46
C ALA A 64 7.19 6.02 11.48
N ALA A 65 6.71 6.72 10.46
CA ALA A 65 7.55 7.44 9.52
C ALA A 65 8.34 8.56 10.19
N SER A 66 7.71 9.30 11.11
CA SER A 66 8.39 10.34 11.89
C SER A 66 9.47 9.76 12.79
N SER A 67 9.29 8.57 13.37
CA SER A 67 10.30 7.91 14.21
C SER A 67 11.55 7.50 13.44
N VAL A 68 11.43 7.25 12.14
CA VAL A 68 12.58 6.93 11.26
C VAL A 68 13.14 8.15 10.52
N GLY A 69 12.67 9.36 10.89
CA GLY A 69 13.22 10.65 10.45
C GLY A 69 12.54 11.28 9.25
N ASP A 70 11.42 10.73 8.74
CA ASP A 70 10.68 11.37 7.67
C ASP A 70 9.79 12.53 8.20
N THR A 71 9.63 13.58 7.42
CA THR A 71 8.78 14.75 7.71
C THR A 71 7.58 14.86 6.79
N GLY A 72 7.46 13.93 5.86
CA GLY A 72 6.39 13.84 4.87
C GLY A 72 6.49 12.52 4.11
N CYS A 73 5.64 12.35 3.12
CA CYS A 73 5.65 11.19 2.23
C CYS A 73 5.36 11.61 0.79
N TYR A 74 5.74 10.76 -0.15
CA TYR A 74 5.23 10.83 -1.49
C TYR A 74 3.90 10.08 -1.60
N PHE A 75 3.02 10.59 -2.46
CA PHE A 75 1.80 9.95 -2.90
C PHE A 75 1.82 9.85 -4.43
N THR A 76 1.63 8.66 -4.97
CA THR A 76 1.66 8.41 -6.41
C THR A 76 0.48 7.55 -6.82
N MET A 77 -0.26 7.97 -7.83
CA MET A 77 -1.29 7.18 -8.48
C MET A 77 -0.63 6.17 -9.42
N LEU A 78 -0.95 4.86 -9.26
CA LEU A 78 -0.32 3.78 -10.01
C LEU A 78 -0.99 3.53 -11.35
N TRP A 79 -2.30 3.64 -11.41
CA TRP A 79 -3.08 3.40 -12.62
C TRP A 79 -3.62 4.69 -13.19
N ARG A 80 -3.24 5.00 -14.42
CA ARG A 80 -3.74 6.15 -15.16
C ARG A 80 -5.11 5.82 -15.75
N MET A 81 -6.19 6.24 -15.10
CA MET A 81 -7.51 6.24 -15.71
C MET A 81 -7.52 7.31 -16.82
N ASN A 82 -7.29 6.89 -18.07
CA ASN A 82 -7.33 7.66 -19.32
C ASN A 82 -6.25 8.73 -19.48
N GLU A 83 -5.56 8.68 -20.61
CA GLU A 83 -4.67 9.74 -21.13
C GLU A 83 -5.39 11.11 -21.32
N GLU A 84 -6.72 11.14 -21.23
CA GLU A 84 -7.54 12.34 -21.39
C GLU A 84 -7.48 13.33 -20.22
N ALA A 85 -6.97 12.95 -19.08
CA ALA A 85 -6.72 13.85 -17.96
C ALA A 85 -5.43 14.67 -18.17
N LYS A 86 -5.21 15.19 -19.37
CA LYS A 86 -4.10 16.10 -19.66
C LYS A 86 -4.20 17.31 -18.76
N GLY A 87 -3.24 17.43 -17.83
CA GLY A 87 -3.15 18.54 -16.87
C GLY A 87 -3.43 18.16 -15.42
N GLN A 88 -3.79 16.92 -15.11
CA GLN A 88 -3.85 16.43 -13.74
C GLN A 88 -2.48 15.93 -13.30
N PHE A 89 -2.11 16.26 -12.05
CA PHE A 89 -0.94 15.67 -11.42
C PHE A 89 -1.28 14.25 -10.97
N ASN A 90 -0.28 13.35 -11.04
CA ASN A 90 -0.38 11.97 -10.57
C ASN A 90 0.51 11.71 -9.35
N HIS A 91 1.30 12.70 -8.95
CA HIS A 91 2.34 12.57 -7.94
C HIS A 91 2.34 13.80 -7.04
N TRP A 92 2.52 13.59 -5.73
CA TRP A 92 2.59 14.66 -4.72
C TRP A 92 3.64 14.35 -3.67
N TYR A 93 4.24 15.39 -3.12
CA TYR A 93 4.88 15.36 -1.83
C TYR A 93 3.94 15.95 -0.77
N ILE A 94 3.70 15.22 0.31
CA ILE A 94 2.78 15.59 1.40
C ILE A 94 3.58 15.72 2.69
N PRO A 95 3.86 16.94 3.18
CA PRO A 95 4.39 17.12 4.54
C PRO A 95 3.40 16.56 5.56
N PHE A 96 3.89 15.94 6.65
CA PHE A 96 2.99 15.39 7.67
C PHE A 96 2.15 16.46 8.38
N SER A 97 2.61 17.70 8.43
CA SER A 97 1.79 18.85 8.87
C SER A 97 0.54 19.10 8.03
N GLU A 98 0.52 18.61 6.78
CA GLU A 98 -0.59 18.77 5.83
C GLU A 98 -1.31 17.45 5.53
N ILE A 99 -0.98 16.35 6.22
CA ILE A 99 -1.56 15.00 6.00
C ILE A 99 -3.10 14.99 6.15
N SER A 100 -3.66 15.96 6.86
CA SER A 100 -5.10 16.12 7.00
C SER A 100 -5.83 16.31 5.67
N ALA A 101 -5.18 16.87 4.65
CA ALA A 101 -5.76 16.99 3.31
C ALA A 101 -5.94 15.61 2.66
N TYR A 102 -4.95 14.73 2.80
CA TYR A 102 -5.05 13.32 2.38
C TYR A 102 -6.17 12.59 3.12
N LYS A 103 -6.22 12.69 4.46
CA LYS A 103 -7.24 12.04 5.30
C LYS A 103 -8.67 12.44 4.95
N ARG A 104 -8.88 13.68 4.51
CA ARG A 104 -10.20 14.20 4.12
C ARG A 104 -10.54 13.93 2.67
N HIS A 105 -9.66 13.31 1.88
CA HIS A 105 -9.81 13.12 0.44
C HIS A 105 -10.10 14.45 -0.27
N ASP A 106 -9.23 15.41 -0.11
CA ASP A 106 -9.43 16.75 -0.67
C ASP A 106 -9.34 16.72 -2.20
N TYR A 107 -10.49 16.60 -2.86
CA TYR A 107 -10.59 16.56 -4.32
C TYR A 107 -10.04 17.80 -5.03
N LYS A 108 -10.00 18.95 -4.35
CA LYS A 108 -9.40 20.16 -4.94
C LYS A 108 -7.89 20.01 -5.08
N MET A 109 -7.29 19.20 -4.22
CA MET A 109 -5.84 18.98 -4.18
C MET A 109 -5.41 17.76 -5.00
N PHE A 110 -6.17 16.66 -4.95
CA PHE A 110 -5.79 15.37 -5.51
C PHE A 110 -6.60 14.95 -6.74
N GLY A 111 -7.67 15.69 -7.07
CA GLY A 111 -8.55 15.31 -8.19
C GLY A 111 -9.10 13.90 -8.01
N SER A 112 -9.04 13.10 -9.07
CA SER A 112 -9.50 11.70 -9.08
C SER A 112 -8.47 10.69 -8.58
N ALA A 113 -7.31 11.12 -8.07
CA ALA A 113 -6.24 10.21 -7.65
C ALA A 113 -6.65 9.22 -6.55
N PHE A 114 -7.66 9.54 -5.76
CA PHE A 114 -8.25 8.64 -4.76
C PHE A 114 -9.16 7.54 -5.34
N ASN A 115 -9.47 7.60 -6.62
CA ASN A 115 -10.31 6.59 -7.28
C ASN A 115 -9.48 5.54 -8.03
N ALA A 116 -8.18 5.48 -7.77
CA ALA A 116 -7.25 4.57 -8.41
C ALA A 116 -6.29 3.97 -7.40
N GLU A 117 -5.71 2.84 -7.75
CA GLU A 117 -4.60 2.24 -7.00
C GLU A 117 -3.48 3.24 -6.86
N ASN A 118 -2.90 3.29 -5.69
CA ASN A 118 -1.89 4.28 -5.36
C ASN A 118 -0.88 3.77 -4.34
N VAL A 119 0.14 4.56 -4.14
CA VAL A 119 1.19 4.26 -3.18
C VAL A 119 1.55 5.50 -2.37
N LEU A 120 1.66 5.31 -1.04
CA LEU A 120 2.32 6.23 -0.12
C LEU A 120 3.69 5.65 0.22
N TYR A 121 4.73 6.46 0.17
CA TYR A 121 6.08 5.96 0.46
C TYR A 121 7.02 7.03 1.00
N SER A 122 8.04 6.55 1.69
CA SER A 122 9.07 7.33 2.35
C SER A 122 9.94 8.10 1.35
N PRO A 123 10.24 9.38 1.59
CA PRO A 123 11.28 10.08 0.84
C PRO A 123 12.69 9.53 1.04
N SER A 124 12.89 8.74 2.10
CA SER A 124 14.17 8.08 2.39
C SER A 124 14.21 6.59 1.96
N GLY A 125 13.16 6.08 1.30
CA GLY A 125 13.08 4.69 0.84
C GLY A 125 12.91 3.64 1.95
N LYS A 126 12.54 4.06 3.15
CA LYS A 126 12.49 3.18 4.34
C LYS A 126 11.18 2.42 4.49
N TRP A 127 10.11 2.88 3.88
CA TRP A 127 8.78 2.27 3.98
C TRP A 127 7.90 2.65 2.81
N GLY A 128 6.83 1.89 2.63
CA GLY A 128 5.73 2.24 1.72
C GLY A 128 4.53 1.34 1.91
N ILE A 129 3.39 1.85 1.49
CA ILE A 129 2.14 1.10 1.38
C ILE A 129 1.54 1.31 0.00
N MET A 130 1.26 0.21 -0.69
CA MET A 130 0.58 0.19 -1.98
C MET A 130 -0.85 -0.29 -1.76
N THR A 131 -1.85 0.46 -2.22
CA THR A 131 -3.27 0.12 -2.05
C THR A 131 -3.86 -0.50 -3.31
N SER A 132 -4.79 -1.42 -3.12
CA SER A 132 -5.48 -2.14 -4.18
C SER A 132 -6.99 -1.89 -4.12
N HIS A 133 -7.67 -2.01 -5.25
CA HIS A 133 -9.13 -1.99 -5.34
C HIS A 133 -9.80 -3.21 -4.70
N GLU A 134 -9.03 -4.25 -4.38
CA GLU A 134 -9.50 -5.48 -3.69
C GLU A 134 -9.36 -5.37 -2.16
N TYR A 135 -9.52 -4.17 -1.61
CA TYR A 135 -9.56 -3.86 -0.18
C TYR A 135 -8.30 -4.27 0.60
N HIS A 136 -7.17 -4.48 -0.05
CA HIS A 136 -5.92 -4.75 0.64
C HIS A 136 -4.84 -3.72 0.32
N GLY A 137 -3.86 -3.68 1.18
CA GLY A 137 -2.63 -2.93 0.96
C GLY A 137 -1.41 -3.80 1.23
N LEU A 138 -0.33 -3.49 0.54
CA LEU A 138 0.96 -4.10 0.71
C LEU A 138 1.86 -3.13 1.47
N LEU A 139 2.00 -3.37 2.78
CA LEU A 139 2.81 -2.55 3.67
C LEU A 139 4.19 -3.16 3.85
N GLY A 140 5.24 -2.38 3.67
CA GLY A 140 6.60 -2.80 3.95
C GLY A 140 7.48 -1.68 4.46
N GLY A 141 8.53 -2.06 5.19
CA GLY A 141 9.48 -1.09 5.72
C GLY A 141 10.65 -1.71 6.47
N THR A 142 11.47 -0.81 7.04
CA THR A 142 12.52 -1.22 7.98
C THR A 142 11.93 -1.84 9.24
N GLN A 143 12.74 -2.60 9.96
CA GLN A 143 12.30 -3.20 11.24
C GLN A 143 11.77 -2.14 12.21
N GLU A 144 12.52 -1.06 12.39
CA GLU A 144 12.15 0.05 13.28
C GLU A 144 10.79 0.67 12.93
N PHE A 145 10.58 0.94 11.65
CA PHE A 145 9.30 1.46 11.16
C PHE A 145 8.15 0.49 11.44
N MET A 146 8.31 -0.79 11.08
CA MET A 146 7.25 -1.79 11.25
C MET A 146 6.94 -2.08 12.72
N ASP A 147 7.93 -2.04 13.61
CA ASP A 147 7.73 -2.20 15.04
C ASP A 147 6.92 -1.04 15.65
N GLU A 148 7.13 0.19 15.15
CA GLU A 148 6.30 1.33 15.56
C GLU A 148 4.87 1.19 15.04
N VAL A 149 4.65 0.71 13.81
CA VAL A 149 3.30 0.45 13.27
C VAL A 149 2.59 -0.61 14.14
N ARG A 150 3.25 -1.74 14.48
CA ARG A 150 2.67 -2.80 15.33
C ARG A 150 2.27 -2.30 16.72
N ARG A 151 3.07 -1.42 17.32
CA ARG A 151 2.70 -0.83 18.61
C ARG A 151 1.38 -0.06 18.57
N ARG A 152 1.01 0.49 17.42
CA ARG A 152 -0.20 1.30 17.23
C ARG A 152 -1.36 0.51 16.63
N ILE A 153 -1.06 -0.54 15.89
CA ILE A 153 -2.01 -1.46 15.28
C ILE A 153 -1.67 -2.88 15.76
N PRO A 154 -2.11 -3.27 16.95
CA PRO A 154 -1.72 -4.55 17.58
C PRO A 154 -2.08 -5.79 16.74
N ASN A 155 -3.14 -5.72 15.93
CA ASN A 155 -3.60 -6.80 15.06
C ASN A 155 -3.07 -6.67 13.62
N LEU A 156 -1.96 -5.93 13.40
CA LEU A 156 -1.41 -5.74 12.05
C LEU A 156 -1.05 -7.07 11.38
N ASP A 157 -0.47 -7.99 12.13
CA ASP A 157 0.02 -9.27 11.60
C ASP A 157 -1.12 -10.28 11.34
N GLU A 158 -2.30 -10.07 11.93
CA GLU A 158 -3.49 -10.90 11.74
C GLU A 158 -4.38 -10.45 10.56
N GLN A 159 -4.19 -9.25 10.03
CA GLN A 159 -5.06 -8.72 8.96
C GLN A 159 -5.03 -9.56 7.68
N VAL A 160 -3.96 -10.30 7.42
CA VAL A 160 -3.88 -11.24 6.30
C VAL A 160 -4.95 -12.32 6.37
N TYR A 161 -5.37 -12.75 7.55
CA TYR A 161 -6.41 -13.78 7.69
C TYR A 161 -7.78 -13.28 7.26
N SER A 162 -8.12 -12.03 7.56
CA SER A 162 -9.35 -11.41 7.06
C SER A 162 -9.35 -11.22 5.54
N PHE A 163 -8.19 -10.90 4.97
CA PHE A 163 -7.99 -10.88 3.51
C PHE A 163 -8.24 -12.26 2.88
N LEU A 164 -7.67 -13.30 3.43
CA LEU A 164 -7.85 -14.68 2.94
C LEU A 164 -9.29 -15.17 3.10
N GLU A 165 -9.96 -14.83 4.21
CA GLU A 165 -11.37 -15.16 4.45
C GLU A 165 -12.27 -14.52 3.38
N LEU A 166 -12.04 -13.26 3.02
CA LEU A 166 -12.77 -12.60 1.92
C LEU A 166 -12.63 -13.41 0.61
N TRP A 167 -11.41 -13.78 0.24
CA TRP A 167 -11.16 -14.50 -1.00
C TRP A 167 -11.71 -15.93 -0.99
N GLN A 168 -11.68 -16.61 0.16
CA GLN A 168 -12.37 -17.89 0.36
C GLN A 168 -13.88 -17.76 0.11
N GLN A 169 -14.51 -16.72 0.65
CA GLN A 169 -15.93 -16.44 0.43
C GLN A 169 -16.24 -16.13 -1.04
N HIS A 170 -15.41 -15.34 -1.72
CA HIS A 170 -15.56 -15.07 -3.15
C HIS A 170 -15.46 -16.35 -3.99
N LYS A 171 -14.49 -17.20 -3.72
CA LYS A 171 -14.33 -18.52 -4.37
C LYS A 171 -15.56 -19.42 -4.14
N ALA A 172 -16.02 -19.50 -2.90
CA ALA A 172 -17.16 -20.34 -2.52
C ALA A 172 -18.50 -19.90 -3.18
N HIS A 173 -18.66 -18.60 -3.45
CA HIS A 173 -19.87 -18.05 -4.05
C HIS A 173 -19.81 -17.92 -5.58
N ASN A 174 -18.78 -18.46 -6.24
CA ASN A 174 -18.56 -18.36 -7.69
C ASN A 174 -18.63 -16.92 -8.25
N ILE A 175 -18.15 -15.94 -7.49
CA ILE A 175 -18.16 -14.53 -7.89
C ILE A 175 -16.98 -14.25 -8.85
N GLY A 176 -16.61 -15.18 -9.74
CA GLY A 176 -15.59 -14.97 -10.77
C GLY A 176 -14.22 -14.56 -10.23
N ALA A 177 -13.90 -14.98 -9.01
CA ALA A 177 -12.70 -14.56 -8.33
C ALA A 177 -11.48 -15.31 -8.86
N GLU A 178 -10.62 -14.61 -9.57
CA GLU A 178 -9.29 -15.11 -9.93
C GLU A 178 -8.39 -15.04 -8.70
N THR A 179 -8.01 -16.20 -8.14
CA THR A 179 -7.20 -16.29 -6.92
C THR A 179 -5.75 -16.70 -7.19
N ASP A 180 -5.39 -16.97 -8.44
CA ASP A 180 -4.10 -17.54 -8.86
C ASP A 180 -2.89 -16.64 -8.55
N TRP A 181 -3.12 -15.35 -8.31
CA TRP A 181 -2.09 -14.39 -7.93
C TRP A 181 -1.73 -14.43 -6.43
N ILE A 182 -2.64 -14.94 -5.57
CA ILE A 182 -2.50 -14.91 -4.10
C ILE A 182 -1.29 -15.71 -3.62
N PRO A 183 -1.05 -16.95 -4.09
CA PRO A 183 0.11 -17.75 -3.64
C PRO A 183 1.44 -17.03 -3.87
N GLY A 184 1.64 -16.48 -5.07
CA GLY A 184 2.86 -15.74 -5.41
C GLY A 184 3.05 -14.48 -4.55
N LEU A 185 1.97 -13.78 -4.21
CA LEU A 185 2.03 -12.63 -3.31
C LEU A 185 2.41 -13.06 -1.88
N LEU A 186 1.76 -14.08 -1.34
CA LEU A 186 2.01 -14.51 0.04
C LEU A 186 3.42 -15.07 0.25
N THR A 187 3.96 -15.85 -0.69
CA THR A 187 5.34 -16.37 -0.60
C THR A 187 6.41 -15.27 -0.63
N GLN A 188 6.08 -14.09 -1.16
CA GLN A 188 6.96 -12.93 -1.10
C GLN A 188 6.93 -12.22 0.27
N ILE A 189 5.78 -12.23 0.92
CA ILE A 189 5.54 -11.48 2.16
C ILE A 189 5.87 -12.33 3.38
N TYR A 190 5.51 -13.61 3.32
CA TYR A 190 5.78 -14.62 4.33
C TYR A 190 6.75 -15.66 3.77
N ASP A 191 7.35 -16.49 4.60
CA ASP A 191 8.12 -17.65 4.11
C ASP A 191 7.19 -18.68 3.44
N GLU A 192 7.78 -19.55 2.62
CA GLU A 192 7.04 -20.52 1.80
C GLU A 192 6.18 -21.47 2.63
N GLU A 193 6.69 -21.92 3.79
CA GLU A 193 5.97 -22.82 4.69
C GLU A 193 4.74 -22.12 5.29
N THR A 194 4.93 -20.91 5.82
CA THR A 194 3.87 -20.09 6.39
C THR A 194 2.81 -19.73 5.34
N ALA A 195 3.22 -19.31 4.14
CA ALA A 195 2.30 -18.98 3.05
C ALA A 195 1.46 -20.21 2.63
N SER A 196 2.10 -21.37 2.47
CA SER A 196 1.43 -22.62 2.10
C SER A 196 0.41 -23.05 3.17
N GLU A 197 0.74 -22.91 4.44
CA GLU A 197 -0.19 -23.22 5.53
C GLU A 197 -1.39 -22.24 5.56
N MET A 198 -1.16 -20.95 5.33
CA MET A 198 -2.22 -19.95 5.23
C MET A 198 -3.20 -20.29 4.10
N LEU A 199 -2.68 -20.59 2.90
CA LEU A 199 -3.49 -20.95 1.74
C LEU A 199 -4.30 -22.23 1.99
N ARG A 200 -3.66 -23.26 2.53
CA ARG A 200 -4.33 -24.52 2.87
C ARG A 200 -5.48 -24.32 3.87
N LYS A 201 -5.30 -23.47 4.90
CA LYS A 201 -6.35 -23.14 5.88
C LYS A 201 -7.51 -22.36 5.25
N ALA A 202 -7.19 -21.54 4.25
CA ALA A 202 -8.18 -20.72 3.54
C ALA A 202 -8.84 -21.45 2.35
N ASP A 203 -8.51 -22.72 2.09
CA ASP A 203 -8.96 -23.46 0.91
C ASP A 203 -8.74 -22.69 -0.41
N LEU A 204 -7.61 -22.03 -0.51
CA LEU A 204 -7.13 -21.31 -1.68
C LEU A 204 -6.02 -22.12 -2.38
N PRO A 205 -5.81 -21.92 -3.70
CA PRO A 205 -4.83 -22.68 -4.49
C PRO A 205 -3.40 -22.50 -4.01
#